data_2d3971756c2df6ed45b73b6976233e22
#
_entry.id   2d3971756c2df6ed45b73b6976233e22
#
_cell.length_a   1.000
_cell.length_b   1.000
_cell.length_c   1.000
_cell.angle_alpha   90.00
_cell.angle_beta   90.00
_cell.angle_gamma   90.00
#
_symmetry.space_group_name_H-M   'P 1'
#
loop_
_entity.id
_entity.type
_entity.pdbx_description
1 polymer ?
#
loop_
_entity_poly.entity_id
_entity_poly.type
_entity_poly.pdbx_seq_one_letter_code
_entity_poly.pdbx_strand_id
1 'polypeptide(L)'
;MTVETRVPASALAVYAHPDDPEISAGGTLAGWADAGSDVWVLITTRGDKGVQDPHADQDELARVRVDETAKAAALLGFAGHYHLDFSDGELFDDFELRGTITRYVRELRPEVVLCPDPTAVFFGDRYFNHRDHRITGWATLDAVAPAAGNPHYFADQLREGLEVHEIQAVYLSGTLEPNCWIDITPTMERKIDGLFCHESQLEETGEWFRQFLRERAEEAGRTAGVQYAEVFRRLSFTG
;
A
#
# COMPACT_ATOMS: atom_id res chain seq x y z
N MET A 1 6.39 5.39 23.48
CA MET A 1 6.21 4.21 22.60
C MET A 1 7.53 3.91 21.92
N THR A 2 7.80 2.67 21.55
CA THR A 2 9.09 2.31 20.93
C THR A 2 8.91 2.31 19.42
N VAL A 3 9.84 2.95 18.69
CA VAL A 3 9.88 2.89 17.22
C VAL A 3 10.23 1.46 16.79
N GLU A 4 9.52 0.95 15.79
CA GLU A 4 9.87 -0.32 15.14
C GLU A 4 11.10 -0.10 14.26
N THR A 5 12.13 -0.89 14.48
CA THR A 5 13.41 -0.79 13.76
C THR A 5 13.68 -1.99 12.88
N ARG A 6 12.80 -2.99 12.87
CA ARG A 6 12.96 -4.17 12.04
C ARG A 6 12.77 -3.81 10.57
N VAL A 7 13.72 -4.24 9.75
CA VAL A 7 13.63 -4.22 8.29
C VAL A 7 13.33 -5.64 7.82
N PRO A 8 12.22 -5.89 7.12
CA PRO A 8 11.94 -7.21 6.56
C PRO A 8 12.87 -7.49 5.38
N ALA A 9 13.13 -8.77 5.09
CA ALA A 9 13.90 -9.13 3.88
C ALA A 9 13.13 -8.80 2.60
N SER A 10 11.79 -8.91 2.64
CA SER A 10 10.93 -8.55 1.51
C SER A 10 9.55 -8.07 2.01
N ALA A 11 8.94 -7.17 1.24
CA ALA A 11 7.64 -6.58 1.54
C ALA A 11 6.77 -6.50 0.29
N LEU A 12 5.48 -6.81 0.43
CA LEU A 12 4.45 -6.55 -0.59
C LEU A 12 3.46 -5.52 -0.06
N ALA A 13 3.40 -4.36 -0.71
CA ALA A 13 2.44 -3.32 -0.41
C ALA A 13 1.26 -3.41 -1.38
N VAL A 14 0.06 -3.76 -0.88
CA VAL A 14 -1.16 -3.94 -1.66
C VAL A 14 -2.09 -2.76 -1.40
N TYR A 15 -2.32 -1.94 -2.43
CA TYR A 15 -3.13 -0.73 -2.32
C TYR A 15 -4.16 -0.61 -3.44
N ALA A 16 -5.14 0.26 -3.25
CA ALA A 16 -6.26 0.39 -4.17
C ALA A 16 -5.89 1.16 -5.44
N HIS A 17 -5.29 2.34 -5.29
CA HIS A 17 -5.01 3.25 -6.40
C HIS A 17 -3.52 3.54 -6.54
N PRO A 18 -3.05 3.90 -7.74
CA PRO A 18 -1.76 4.54 -7.92
C PRO A 18 -1.71 5.83 -7.08
N ASP A 19 -0.68 6.02 -6.24
CA ASP A 19 -0.47 7.07 -5.24
C ASP A 19 -0.73 6.65 -3.77
N ASP A 20 -1.63 5.73 -3.50
CA ASP A 20 -1.92 5.24 -2.15
C ASP A 20 -0.68 4.72 -1.39
N PRO A 21 0.24 3.94 -2.02
CA PRO A 21 1.45 3.47 -1.34
C PRO A 21 2.30 4.61 -0.81
N GLU A 22 2.50 5.65 -1.64
CA GLU A 22 3.30 6.81 -1.31
C GLU A 22 2.66 7.62 -0.19
N ILE A 23 1.35 7.86 -0.26
CA ILE A 23 0.60 8.59 0.78
C ILE A 23 0.69 7.85 2.12
N SER A 24 0.48 6.53 2.09
CA SER A 24 0.24 5.74 3.30
C SER A 24 1.51 5.21 3.96
N ALA A 25 2.52 4.81 3.17
CA ALA A 25 3.68 4.05 3.63
C ALA A 25 4.98 4.39 2.88
N GLY A 26 4.99 5.41 2.03
CA GLY A 26 6.12 5.69 1.13
C GLY A 26 7.45 5.90 1.83
N GLY A 27 7.44 6.52 3.01
CA GLY A 27 8.64 6.72 3.82
C GLY A 27 9.19 5.41 4.39
N THR A 28 8.31 4.56 4.91
CA THR A 28 8.64 3.23 5.41
C THR A 28 9.18 2.32 4.31
N LEU A 29 8.47 2.24 3.19
CA LEU A 29 8.85 1.40 2.05
C LEU A 29 10.19 1.82 1.46
N ALA A 30 10.43 3.13 1.31
CA ALA A 30 11.71 3.67 0.87
C ALA A 30 12.85 3.36 1.87
N GLY A 31 12.59 3.48 3.17
CA GLY A 31 13.57 3.15 4.20
C GLY A 31 13.93 1.66 4.22
N TRP A 32 12.97 0.79 4.00
CA TRP A 32 13.22 -0.64 3.86
C TRP A 32 14.01 -0.97 2.60
N ALA A 33 13.67 -0.35 1.46
CA ALA A 33 14.42 -0.52 0.22
C ALA A 33 15.88 -0.07 0.36
N ASP A 34 16.15 1.07 1.01
CA ASP A 34 17.51 1.54 1.32
C ASP A 34 18.30 0.56 2.19
N ALA A 35 17.61 -0.13 3.08
CA ALA A 35 18.20 -1.13 3.95
C ALA A 35 18.35 -2.52 3.30
N GLY A 36 17.99 -2.66 2.01
CA GLY A 36 18.17 -3.88 1.21
C GLY A 36 16.97 -4.82 1.18
N SER A 37 15.79 -4.36 1.58
CA SER A 37 14.55 -5.11 1.42
C SER A 37 14.08 -5.12 -0.04
N ASP A 38 13.62 -6.27 -0.54
CA ASP A 38 12.89 -6.34 -1.80
C ASP A 38 11.45 -5.84 -1.59
N VAL A 39 11.19 -4.59 -1.99
CA VAL A 39 9.87 -3.95 -1.85
C VAL A 39 9.11 -4.04 -3.16
N TRP A 40 7.92 -4.64 -3.11
CA TRP A 40 6.99 -4.76 -4.23
C TRP A 40 5.70 -4.01 -3.94
N VAL A 41 5.13 -3.42 -4.99
CA VAL A 41 3.83 -2.74 -4.92
C VAL A 41 2.83 -3.45 -5.84
N LEU A 42 1.64 -3.71 -5.33
CA LEU A 42 0.49 -4.24 -6.08
C LEU A 42 -0.67 -3.25 -5.96
N ILE A 43 -1.07 -2.68 -7.08
CA ILE A 43 -2.22 -1.77 -7.17
C ILE A 43 -3.42 -2.56 -7.71
N THR A 44 -4.55 -2.50 -7.01
CA THR A 44 -5.71 -3.33 -7.35
C THR A 44 -6.62 -2.72 -8.39
N THR A 45 -6.69 -1.39 -8.52
CA THR A 45 -7.50 -0.74 -9.55
C THR A 45 -6.65 0.01 -10.58
N ARG A 46 -7.25 0.30 -11.71
CA ARG A 46 -6.63 1.12 -12.76
C ARG A 46 -6.53 2.60 -12.37
N GLY A 47 -7.31 3.04 -11.36
CA GLY A 47 -7.44 4.46 -11.01
C GLY A 47 -8.01 5.31 -12.15
N ASP A 48 -8.77 4.70 -13.02
CA ASP A 48 -9.27 5.24 -14.30
C ASP A 48 -10.36 6.31 -14.13
N LYS A 49 -10.84 6.54 -12.91
CA LYS A 49 -11.85 7.57 -12.61
C LYS A 49 -11.33 8.73 -11.74
N GLY A 50 -10.01 8.88 -11.64
CA GLY A 50 -9.37 9.91 -10.84
C GLY A 50 -9.42 11.34 -11.42
N VAL A 51 -10.32 11.64 -12.36
CA VAL A 51 -10.49 12.96 -12.96
C VAL A 51 -11.95 13.40 -12.98
N GLN A 52 -12.18 14.73 -13.01
CA GLN A 52 -13.53 15.31 -13.04
C GLN A 52 -14.02 15.66 -14.46
N ASP A 53 -13.16 15.62 -15.47
CA ASP A 53 -13.55 15.89 -16.85
C ASP A 53 -14.41 14.72 -17.39
N PRO A 54 -15.69 14.97 -17.75
CA PRO A 54 -16.58 13.92 -18.28
C PRO A 54 -16.18 13.42 -19.68
N HIS A 55 -15.24 14.08 -20.32
CA HIS A 55 -14.71 13.69 -21.65
C HIS A 55 -13.32 13.05 -21.57
N ALA A 56 -12.76 12.87 -20.38
CA ALA A 56 -11.46 12.22 -20.22
C ALA A 56 -11.50 10.77 -20.72
N ASP A 57 -10.45 10.38 -21.42
CA ASP A 57 -10.23 8.99 -21.82
C ASP A 57 -9.72 8.22 -20.62
N GLN A 58 -10.58 7.35 -20.06
CA GLN A 58 -10.26 6.55 -18.87
C GLN A 58 -9.14 5.53 -19.12
N ASP A 59 -9.04 4.97 -20.33
CA ASP A 59 -7.96 4.04 -20.68
C ASP A 59 -6.63 4.78 -20.83
N GLU A 60 -6.63 5.99 -21.32
CA GLU A 60 -5.43 6.84 -21.36
C GLU A 60 -5.00 7.23 -19.95
N LEU A 61 -5.92 7.67 -19.09
CA LEU A 61 -5.60 7.98 -17.70
C LEU A 61 -5.00 6.79 -16.98
N ALA A 62 -5.57 5.59 -17.14
CA ALA A 62 -5.02 4.37 -16.54
C ALA A 62 -3.57 4.12 -16.97
N ARG A 63 -3.25 4.30 -18.28
CA ARG A 63 -1.86 4.16 -18.78
C ARG A 63 -0.92 5.20 -18.18
N VAL A 64 -1.35 6.46 -18.12
CA VAL A 64 -0.57 7.54 -17.49
C VAL A 64 -0.26 7.19 -16.04
N ARG A 65 -1.25 6.72 -15.25
CA ARG A 65 -1.06 6.38 -13.84
C ARG A 65 -0.13 5.18 -13.63
N VAL A 66 -0.08 4.22 -14.54
CA VAL A 66 0.93 3.14 -14.52
C VAL A 66 2.34 3.71 -14.69
N ASP A 67 2.54 4.62 -15.65
CA ASP A 67 3.84 5.27 -15.90
C ASP A 67 4.28 6.15 -14.70
N GLU A 68 3.34 6.83 -14.06
CA GLU A 68 3.58 7.60 -12.84
C GLU A 68 3.99 6.70 -11.68
N THR A 69 3.31 5.56 -11.48
CA THR A 69 3.72 4.54 -10.49
C THR A 69 5.13 4.01 -10.77
N ALA A 70 5.49 3.80 -12.03
CA ALA A 70 6.84 3.35 -12.40
C ALA A 70 7.91 4.38 -11.99
N LYS A 71 7.63 5.68 -12.21
CA LYS A 71 8.54 6.76 -11.79
C LYS A 71 8.68 6.82 -10.28
N ALA A 72 7.55 6.74 -9.55
CA ALA A 72 7.54 6.73 -8.09
C ALA A 72 8.31 5.52 -7.52
N ALA A 73 8.05 4.32 -8.05
CA ALA A 73 8.73 3.10 -7.64
C ALA A 73 10.26 3.19 -7.85
N ALA A 74 10.70 3.72 -8.99
CA ALA A 74 12.12 3.93 -9.27
C ALA A 74 12.77 4.93 -8.31
N LEU A 75 12.09 6.05 -8.01
CA LEU A 75 12.56 7.07 -7.07
C LEU A 75 12.66 6.52 -5.64
N LEU A 76 11.71 5.69 -5.23
CA LEU A 76 11.63 5.13 -3.88
C LEU A 76 12.50 3.87 -3.71
N GLY A 77 13.08 3.35 -4.80
CA GLY A 77 13.97 2.19 -4.77
C GLY A 77 13.23 0.85 -4.69
N PHE A 78 11.98 0.79 -5.14
CA PHE A 78 11.21 -0.46 -5.13
C PHE A 78 11.74 -1.47 -6.14
N ALA A 79 11.68 -2.76 -5.80
CA ALA A 79 12.07 -3.86 -6.67
C ALA A 79 11.14 -3.99 -7.89
N GLY A 80 9.87 -3.58 -7.75
CA GLY A 80 8.93 -3.51 -8.86
C GLY A 80 7.50 -3.20 -8.42
N HIS A 81 6.64 -3.09 -9.42
CA HIS A 81 5.21 -2.82 -9.22
C HIS A 81 4.35 -3.64 -10.18
N TYR A 82 3.13 -3.91 -9.73
CA TYR A 82 2.11 -4.62 -10.50
C TYR A 82 0.78 -3.85 -10.43
N HIS A 83 0.01 -3.94 -11.51
CA HIS A 83 -1.34 -3.37 -11.58
C HIS A 83 -2.33 -4.46 -11.96
N LEU A 84 -3.43 -4.52 -11.21
CA LEU A 84 -4.59 -5.31 -11.61
C LEU A 84 -5.53 -4.44 -12.47
N ASP A 85 -6.39 -5.09 -13.22
CA ASP A 85 -7.25 -4.41 -14.22
C ASP A 85 -8.69 -4.18 -13.71
N PHE A 86 -8.85 -3.98 -12.38
CA PHE A 86 -10.17 -3.65 -11.83
C PHE A 86 -10.46 -2.16 -11.99
N SER A 87 -11.72 -1.83 -12.32
CA SER A 87 -12.16 -0.44 -12.46
C SER A 87 -12.23 0.26 -11.10
N ASP A 88 -11.78 1.52 -11.05
CA ASP A 88 -11.84 2.38 -9.86
C ASP A 88 -13.29 2.56 -9.37
N GLY A 89 -13.51 2.45 -8.06
CA GLY A 89 -14.82 2.54 -7.41
C GLY A 89 -15.71 1.31 -7.55
N GLU A 90 -15.26 0.26 -8.25
CA GLU A 90 -16.07 -0.93 -8.56
C GLU A 90 -15.53 -2.23 -7.96
N LEU A 91 -14.55 -2.17 -7.07
CA LEU A 91 -14.02 -3.36 -6.41
C LEU A 91 -15.11 -4.09 -5.60
N PHE A 92 -15.06 -5.41 -5.66
CA PHE A 92 -15.79 -6.30 -4.76
C PHE A 92 -14.81 -7.22 -4.02
N ASP A 93 -15.10 -7.49 -2.75
CA ASP A 93 -14.40 -8.54 -2.00
C ASP A 93 -14.94 -9.89 -2.44
N ASP A 94 -14.44 -10.38 -3.55
CA ASP A 94 -14.87 -11.62 -4.18
C ASP A 94 -13.72 -12.64 -4.31
N PHE A 95 -14.04 -13.78 -4.88
CA PHE A 95 -13.10 -14.87 -5.05
C PHE A 95 -11.98 -14.55 -6.03
N GLU A 96 -12.26 -13.74 -7.05
CA GLU A 96 -11.28 -13.36 -8.08
C GLU A 96 -10.21 -12.43 -7.51
N LEU A 97 -10.61 -11.35 -6.84
CA LEU A 97 -9.67 -10.40 -6.23
C LEU A 97 -8.78 -11.10 -5.18
N ARG A 98 -9.40 -11.87 -4.27
CA ARG A 98 -8.65 -12.62 -3.24
C ARG A 98 -7.70 -13.65 -3.86
N GLY A 99 -8.13 -14.36 -4.89
CA GLY A 99 -7.31 -15.34 -5.61
C GLY A 99 -6.11 -14.69 -6.30
N THR A 100 -6.32 -13.53 -6.91
CA THR A 100 -5.26 -12.77 -7.57
C THR A 100 -4.23 -12.27 -6.55
N ILE A 101 -4.66 -11.66 -5.43
CA ILE A 101 -3.73 -11.24 -4.37
C ILE A 101 -3.00 -12.45 -3.77
N THR A 102 -3.70 -13.58 -3.53
CA THR A 102 -3.08 -14.82 -3.04
C THR A 102 -1.97 -15.31 -3.98
N ARG A 103 -2.18 -15.20 -5.30
CA ARG A 103 -1.16 -15.55 -6.31
C ARG A 103 0.10 -14.71 -6.12
N TYR A 104 -0.01 -13.38 -6.03
CA TYR A 104 1.14 -12.51 -5.83
C TYR A 104 1.86 -12.78 -4.50
N VAL A 105 1.14 -13.08 -3.42
CA VAL A 105 1.74 -13.48 -2.14
C VAL A 105 2.54 -14.79 -2.30
N ARG A 106 2.04 -15.77 -3.05
CA ARG A 106 2.74 -17.04 -3.30
C ARG A 106 3.92 -16.89 -4.24
N GLU A 107 3.82 -16.04 -5.27
CA GLU A 107 4.88 -15.79 -6.26
C GLU A 107 6.04 -15.00 -5.66
N LEU A 108 5.73 -13.88 -5.00
CA LEU A 108 6.73 -12.95 -4.46
C LEU A 108 7.28 -13.38 -3.11
N ARG A 109 6.54 -14.23 -2.38
CA ARG A 109 6.91 -14.78 -1.07
C ARG A 109 7.36 -13.71 -0.07
N PRO A 110 6.59 -12.61 0.12
CA PRO A 110 7.00 -11.51 0.98
C PRO A 110 7.08 -11.95 2.44
N GLU A 111 8.05 -11.40 3.18
CA GLU A 111 8.14 -11.60 4.62
C GLU A 111 6.98 -10.87 5.33
N VAL A 112 6.64 -9.67 4.85
CA VAL A 112 5.54 -8.87 5.39
C VAL A 112 4.65 -8.32 4.29
N VAL A 113 3.39 -8.04 4.63
CA VAL A 113 2.43 -7.39 3.73
C VAL A 113 1.94 -6.08 4.35
N LEU A 114 1.79 -5.05 3.53
CA LEU A 114 1.15 -3.80 3.91
C LEU A 114 -0.15 -3.65 3.11
N CYS A 115 -1.20 -3.13 3.75
CA CYS A 115 -2.44 -2.76 3.06
C CYS A 115 -3.22 -1.70 3.86
N PRO A 116 -4.26 -1.09 3.28
CA PRO A 116 -5.16 -0.21 4.03
C PRO A 116 -5.84 -0.97 5.18
N ASP A 117 -6.05 -0.31 6.33
CA ASP A 117 -6.89 -0.85 7.40
C ASP A 117 -8.37 -0.83 6.97
N PRO A 118 -8.99 -2.00 6.71
CA PRO A 118 -10.38 -2.03 6.25
C PRO A 118 -11.39 -1.68 7.35
N THR A 119 -10.96 -1.67 8.62
CA THR A 119 -11.81 -1.33 9.77
C THR A 119 -11.87 0.17 10.03
N ALA A 120 -10.95 0.93 9.48
CA ALA A 120 -10.92 2.39 9.57
C ALA A 120 -11.87 3.01 8.55
N VAL A 121 -13.13 3.20 8.95
CA VAL A 121 -14.19 3.68 8.05
C VAL A 121 -14.37 5.18 8.14
N PHE A 122 -14.50 5.74 9.35
CA PHE A 122 -14.79 7.16 9.56
C PHE A 122 -13.62 7.89 10.21
N PHE A 123 -13.12 8.93 9.56
CA PHE A 123 -12.07 9.79 10.08
C PHE A 123 -12.66 11.11 10.58
N GLY A 124 -12.99 11.13 11.86
CA GLY A 124 -13.77 12.22 12.46
C GLY A 124 -15.15 12.34 11.80
N ASP A 125 -15.62 13.59 11.70
CA ASP A 125 -16.97 13.90 11.19
C ASP A 125 -16.94 14.40 9.73
N ARG A 126 -15.80 14.27 9.03
CA ARG A 126 -15.58 14.93 7.72
C ARG A 126 -15.20 14.02 6.59
N TYR A 127 -14.65 12.83 6.87
CA TYR A 127 -14.17 11.94 5.85
C TYR A 127 -14.50 10.49 6.19
N PHE A 128 -14.96 9.74 5.21
CA PHE A 128 -15.05 8.28 5.29
C PHE A 128 -14.16 7.63 4.23
N ASN A 129 -13.56 6.50 4.61
CA ASN A 129 -12.60 5.81 3.79
C ASN A 129 -13.20 5.32 2.46
N HIS A 130 -12.42 5.45 1.40
CA HIS A 130 -12.84 5.01 0.07
C HIS A 130 -13.24 3.52 0.07
N ARG A 131 -14.26 3.18 -0.71
CA ARG A 131 -14.72 1.80 -0.84
C ARG A 131 -13.58 0.86 -1.19
N ASP A 132 -12.79 1.21 -2.21
CA ASP A 132 -11.73 0.34 -2.72
C ASP A 132 -10.60 0.13 -1.72
N HIS A 133 -10.27 1.13 -0.88
CA HIS A 133 -9.32 0.93 0.21
C HIS A 133 -9.79 -0.16 1.18
N ARG A 134 -11.08 -0.10 1.57
CA ARG A 134 -11.66 -1.09 2.49
C ARG A 134 -11.72 -2.48 1.87
N ILE A 135 -12.11 -2.58 0.60
CA ILE A 135 -12.18 -3.85 -0.13
C ILE A 135 -10.78 -4.43 -0.34
N THR A 136 -9.81 -3.62 -0.78
CA THR A 136 -8.42 -4.04 -0.91
C THR A 136 -7.87 -4.54 0.42
N GLY A 137 -8.14 -3.83 1.52
CA GLY A 137 -7.74 -4.25 2.86
C GLY A 137 -8.31 -5.60 3.25
N TRP A 138 -9.63 -5.82 3.12
CA TRP A 138 -10.27 -7.11 3.44
C TRP A 138 -9.76 -8.23 2.54
N ALA A 139 -9.74 -8.03 1.22
CA ALA A 139 -9.27 -9.04 0.28
C ALA A 139 -7.80 -9.42 0.54
N THR A 140 -6.95 -8.44 0.93
CA THR A 140 -5.55 -8.71 1.29
C THR A 140 -5.43 -9.52 2.57
N LEU A 141 -6.19 -9.17 3.62
CA LEU A 141 -6.18 -9.93 4.87
C LEU A 141 -6.60 -11.40 4.63
N ASP A 142 -7.68 -11.62 3.89
CA ASP A 142 -8.16 -12.96 3.56
C ASP A 142 -7.19 -13.73 2.63
N ALA A 143 -6.49 -13.00 1.76
CA ALA A 143 -5.46 -13.59 0.89
C ALA A 143 -4.24 -14.06 1.67
N VAL A 144 -3.75 -13.26 2.63
CA VAL A 144 -2.56 -13.63 3.41
C VAL A 144 -2.87 -14.70 4.47
N ALA A 145 -4.05 -14.62 5.11
CA ALA A 145 -4.47 -15.59 6.11
C ALA A 145 -5.99 -15.81 6.04
N PRO A 146 -6.48 -17.01 5.66
CA PRO A 146 -5.72 -18.26 5.57
C PRO A 146 -5.22 -18.64 4.17
N ALA A 147 -5.56 -17.88 3.09
CA ALA A 147 -5.51 -18.44 1.75
C ALA A 147 -4.09 -18.78 1.27
N ALA A 148 -3.11 -17.88 1.41
CA ALA A 148 -1.76 -18.11 0.89
C ALA A 148 -1.05 -19.30 1.54
N GLY A 149 -1.24 -19.49 2.86
CA GLY A 149 -0.63 -20.58 3.63
C GLY A 149 -1.34 -21.93 3.54
N ASN A 150 -2.54 -22.00 2.96
CA ASN A 150 -3.35 -23.22 2.97
C ASN A 150 -3.48 -23.80 1.55
N PRO A 151 -3.09 -25.09 1.34
CA PRO A 151 -3.10 -25.70 0.00
C PRO A 151 -4.51 -25.96 -0.58
N HIS A 152 -5.55 -25.84 0.23
CA HIS A 152 -6.93 -26.05 -0.23
C HIS A 152 -7.57 -24.78 -0.81
N TYR A 153 -7.01 -23.61 -0.53
CA TYR A 153 -7.42 -22.36 -1.19
C TYR A 153 -6.67 -22.19 -2.50
N PHE A 154 -7.40 -21.88 -3.57
CA PHE A 154 -6.83 -21.65 -4.90
C PHE A 154 -5.86 -22.77 -5.32
N ALA A 155 -6.32 -24.02 -5.20
CA ALA A 155 -5.51 -25.21 -5.45
C ALA A 155 -5.02 -25.36 -6.90
N ASP A 156 -5.63 -24.63 -7.84
CA ASP A 156 -5.16 -24.47 -9.22
C ASP A 156 -3.79 -23.80 -9.29
N GLN A 157 -3.54 -22.78 -8.46
CA GLN A 157 -2.24 -22.12 -8.39
C GLN A 157 -1.11 -23.09 -7.99
N LEU A 158 -1.39 -24.04 -7.08
CA LEU A 158 -0.40 -25.06 -6.72
C LEU A 158 -0.17 -26.06 -7.87
N ARG A 159 -1.22 -26.37 -8.63
CA ARG A 159 -1.07 -27.23 -9.85
C ARG A 159 -0.25 -26.55 -10.95
N GLU A 160 -0.20 -25.23 -10.96
CA GLU A 160 0.65 -24.42 -11.83
C GLU A 160 2.09 -24.28 -11.32
N GLY A 161 2.40 -24.83 -10.14
CA GLY A 161 3.75 -24.87 -9.57
C GLY A 161 4.04 -23.84 -8.49
N LEU A 162 3.05 -23.04 -8.06
CA LEU A 162 3.22 -22.18 -6.89
C LEU A 162 3.19 -23.03 -5.61
N GLU A 163 3.86 -22.52 -4.59
CA GLU A 163 3.87 -23.14 -3.27
C GLU A 163 3.10 -22.29 -2.27
N VAL A 164 2.58 -22.88 -1.21
CA VAL A 164 2.01 -22.13 -0.08
C VAL A 164 3.06 -21.23 0.55
N HIS A 165 2.61 -20.09 1.07
CA HIS A 165 3.47 -19.14 1.73
C HIS A 165 2.79 -18.53 2.95
N GLU A 166 3.52 -18.46 4.06
CA GLU A 166 3.08 -17.80 5.29
C GLU A 166 3.93 -16.54 5.51
N ILE A 167 3.26 -15.42 5.73
CA ILE A 167 3.90 -14.16 6.05
C ILE A 167 4.14 -14.04 7.56
N GLN A 168 5.05 -13.16 7.97
CA GLN A 168 5.37 -12.96 9.39
C GLN A 168 4.52 -11.85 10.02
N ALA A 169 4.14 -10.84 9.28
CA ALA A 169 3.31 -9.75 9.77
C ALA A 169 2.53 -9.04 8.67
N VAL A 170 1.41 -8.43 9.06
CA VAL A 170 0.69 -7.43 8.25
C VAL A 170 0.81 -6.07 8.92
N TYR A 171 1.02 -5.03 8.14
CA TYR A 171 1.00 -3.64 8.55
C TYR A 171 -0.21 -2.93 7.91
N LEU A 172 -1.19 -2.58 8.71
CA LEU A 172 -2.41 -1.89 8.27
C LEU A 172 -2.18 -0.38 8.36
N SER A 173 -2.19 0.29 7.21
CA SER A 173 -2.04 1.75 7.11
C SER A 173 -3.38 2.47 7.21
N GLY A 174 -3.36 3.77 7.52
CA GLY A 174 -4.59 4.55 7.66
C GLY A 174 -5.48 4.07 8.81
N THR A 175 -4.90 3.43 9.82
CA THR A 175 -5.60 2.83 10.96
C THR A 175 -6.04 3.87 11.99
N LEU A 176 -7.14 3.58 12.69
CA LEU A 176 -7.57 4.33 13.89
C LEU A 176 -7.04 3.73 15.20
N GLU A 177 -6.38 2.57 15.13
CA GLU A 177 -5.85 1.84 16.28
C GLU A 177 -4.35 1.52 16.10
N PRO A 178 -3.48 2.54 15.97
CA PRO A 178 -2.06 2.32 15.73
C PRO A 178 -1.37 1.67 16.93
N ASN A 179 -0.50 0.71 16.65
CA ASN A 179 0.37 0.06 17.66
C ASN A 179 1.84 -0.02 17.21
N CYS A 180 2.16 0.50 16.02
CA CYS A 180 3.48 0.46 15.42
C CYS A 180 3.82 1.82 14.79
N TRP A 181 5.01 2.35 15.10
CA TRP A 181 5.55 3.61 14.57
C TRP A 181 6.89 3.32 13.91
N ILE A 182 7.08 3.81 12.70
CA ILE A 182 8.33 3.65 11.94
C ILE A 182 8.89 5.05 11.67
N ASP A 183 10.15 5.27 12.03
CA ASP A 183 10.85 6.52 11.76
C ASP A 183 11.11 6.68 10.25
N ILE A 184 10.53 7.72 9.67
CA ILE A 184 10.72 8.08 8.27
C ILE A 184 11.46 9.40 8.09
N THR A 185 12.09 9.90 9.15
CA THR A 185 12.84 11.16 9.10
C THR A 185 13.85 11.19 7.94
N PRO A 186 14.60 10.11 7.67
CA PRO A 186 15.55 10.08 6.55
C PRO A 186 14.89 10.04 5.16
N THR A 187 13.66 9.56 5.07
CA THR A 187 12.97 9.29 3.81
C THR A 187 11.76 10.20 3.54
N MET A 188 11.47 11.13 4.45
CA MET A 188 10.28 11.98 4.37
C MET A 188 10.21 12.80 3.07
N GLU A 189 11.30 13.44 2.67
CA GLU A 189 11.30 14.25 1.45
C GLU A 189 11.18 13.38 0.20
N ARG A 190 11.84 12.21 0.18
CA ARG A 190 11.73 11.26 -0.92
C ARG A 190 10.33 10.66 -1.02
N LYS A 191 9.65 10.38 0.10
CA LYS A 191 8.23 10.02 0.13
C LYS A 191 7.38 11.05 -0.59
N ILE A 192 7.57 12.33 -0.26
CA ILE A 192 6.83 13.43 -0.88
C ILE A 192 7.14 13.50 -2.38
N ASP A 193 8.41 13.44 -2.76
CA ASP A 193 8.79 13.52 -4.17
C ASP A 193 8.28 12.30 -4.97
N GLY A 194 8.26 11.10 -4.36
CA GLY A 194 7.64 9.91 -4.94
C GLY A 194 6.15 10.10 -5.19
N LEU A 195 5.43 10.62 -4.21
CA LEU A 195 4.02 10.92 -4.38
C LEU A 195 3.77 11.95 -5.51
N PHE A 196 4.60 12.96 -5.61
CA PHE A 196 4.46 13.99 -6.66
C PHE A 196 4.90 13.52 -8.06
N CYS A 197 5.32 12.26 -8.23
CA CYS A 197 5.40 11.62 -9.54
C CYS A 197 4.01 11.35 -10.14
N HIS A 198 2.95 11.33 -9.32
CA HIS A 198 1.55 11.17 -9.77
C HIS A 198 0.95 12.52 -10.18
N GLU A 199 1.56 13.14 -11.20
CA GLU A 199 1.21 14.47 -11.69
C GLU A 199 -0.25 14.57 -12.09
N SER A 200 -0.81 13.53 -12.75
CA SER A 200 -2.20 13.50 -13.18
C SER A 200 -3.22 13.69 -12.05
N GLN A 201 -2.82 13.42 -10.79
CA GLN A 201 -3.67 13.52 -9.61
C GLN A 201 -3.35 14.74 -8.73
N LEU A 202 -2.13 15.25 -8.80
CA LEU A 202 -1.60 16.18 -7.82
C LEU A 202 -1.20 17.55 -8.37
N GLU A 203 -1.25 17.74 -9.69
CA GLU A 203 -0.84 19.00 -10.33
C GLU A 203 -1.55 20.22 -9.72
N GLU A 204 -2.84 20.08 -9.38
CA GLU A 204 -3.63 21.17 -8.79
C GLU A 204 -3.50 21.30 -7.27
N THR A 205 -2.93 20.30 -6.58
CA THR A 205 -2.88 20.29 -5.10
C THR A 205 -1.79 21.20 -4.52
N GLY A 206 -0.71 21.42 -5.28
CA GLY A 206 0.34 22.35 -4.91
C GLY A 206 1.03 22.09 -3.57
N GLU A 207 1.67 23.13 -3.03
CA GLU A 207 2.51 23.07 -1.83
C GLU A 207 1.70 22.74 -0.55
N TRP A 208 0.40 23.03 -0.51
CA TRP A 208 -0.39 22.74 0.69
C TRP A 208 -0.45 21.25 1.02
N PHE A 209 -0.46 20.36 0.00
CA PHE A 209 -0.51 18.92 0.24
C PHE A 209 0.85 18.38 0.72
N ARG A 210 1.96 18.92 0.22
CA ARG A 210 3.30 18.65 0.75
C ARG A 210 3.38 18.97 2.25
N GLN A 211 2.88 20.15 2.62
CA GLN A 211 2.85 20.59 4.00
C GLN A 211 1.94 19.70 4.87
N PHE A 212 0.76 19.34 4.38
CA PHE A 212 -0.16 18.45 5.07
C PHE A 212 0.48 17.08 5.39
N LEU A 213 1.22 16.50 4.44
CA LEU A 213 1.94 15.23 4.67
C LEU A 213 3.02 15.37 5.75
N ARG A 214 3.76 16.46 5.74
CA ARG A 214 4.77 16.74 6.79
C ARG A 214 4.13 16.87 8.16
N GLU A 215 3.05 17.63 8.26
CA GLU A 215 2.31 17.83 9.52
C GLU A 215 1.78 16.52 10.11
N ARG A 216 1.21 15.66 9.26
CA ARG A 216 0.76 14.32 9.70
C ARG A 216 1.91 13.47 10.20
N ALA A 217 3.02 13.42 9.46
CA ALA A 217 4.18 12.63 9.84
C ALA A 217 4.86 13.18 11.11
N GLU A 218 4.88 14.51 11.28
CA GLU A 218 5.38 15.16 12.49
C GLU A 218 4.50 14.87 13.72
N GLU A 219 3.18 14.88 13.57
CA GLU A 219 2.26 14.52 14.66
C GLU A 219 2.50 13.08 15.12
N ALA A 220 2.65 12.13 14.18
CA ALA A 220 3.00 10.76 14.47
C ALA A 220 4.40 10.65 15.11
N GLY A 221 5.37 11.42 14.60
CA GLY A 221 6.74 11.47 15.10
C GLY A 221 6.82 11.96 16.54
N ARG A 222 6.02 12.97 16.92
CA ARG A 222 5.94 13.44 18.32
C ARG A 222 5.57 12.34 19.30
N THR A 223 4.66 11.44 18.89
CA THR A 223 4.28 10.29 19.71
C THR A 223 5.39 9.27 19.85
N ALA A 224 6.20 9.11 18.82
CA ALA A 224 7.30 8.14 18.75
C ALA A 224 8.65 8.68 19.24
N GLY A 225 8.80 10.01 19.43
CA GLY A 225 10.04 10.66 19.83
C GLY A 225 11.03 10.83 18.67
N VAL A 226 10.53 10.94 17.43
CA VAL A 226 11.31 11.21 16.21
C VAL A 226 10.74 12.42 15.48
N GLN A 227 11.41 12.90 14.44
CA GLN A 227 10.91 14.06 13.71
C GLN A 227 9.68 13.73 12.86
N TYR A 228 9.76 12.64 12.07
CA TYR A 228 8.68 12.17 11.23
C TYR A 228 8.48 10.66 11.42
N ALA A 229 7.24 10.22 11.52
CA ALA A 229 6.90 8.79 11.56
C ALA A 229 5.71 8.47 10.67
N GLU A 230 5.66 7.24 10.21
CA GLU A 230 4.46 6.59 9.73
C GLU A 230 3.90 5.64 10.79
N VAL A 231 2.58 5.48 10.80
CA VAL A 231 1.88 4.68 11.82
C VAL A 231 1.10 3.56 11.19
N PHE A 232 1.14 2.40 11.86
CA PHE A 232 0.44 1.21 11.40
C PHE A 232 -0.22 0.48 12.57
N ARG A 233 -1.23 -0.31 12.27
CA ARG A 233 -1.63 -1.43 13.12
C ARG A 233 -0.89 -2.66 12.61
N ARG A 234 0.06 -3.13 13.39
CA ARG A 234 0.84 -4.33 13.07
C ARG A 234 0.22 -5.55 13.71
N LEU A 235 -0.06 -6.57 12.89
CA LEU A 235 -0.46 -7.90 13.30
C LEU A 235 0.71 -8.86 13.06
N SER A 236 1.17 -9.57 14.11
CA SER A 236 2.28 -10.52 14.01
C SER A 236 1.74 -11.95 14.03
N PHE A 237 2.19 -12.79 13.10
CA PHE A 237 1.84 -14.21 13.02
C PHE A 237 2.95 -15.11 13.56
N THR A 238 4.13 -14.54 13.80
CA THR A 238 5.24 -15.22 14.49
C THR A 238 5.32 -14.70 15.92
N GLY A 239 5.21 -15.58 16.91
CA GLY A 239 5.32 -15.27 18.34
C GLY A 239 6.76 -15.03 18.79
#